data_801008474da8499235a1c58ddb5350e6
#
_entry.id   801008474da8499235a1c58ddb5350e6
#
_cell.length_a   1.000
_cell.length_b   1.000
_cell.length_c   1.000
_cell.angle_alpha   90.00
_cell.angle_beta   90.00
_cell.angle_gamma   90.00
#
_symmetry.space_group_name_H-M   'P 1'
#
loop_
_entity.id
_entity.type
_entity.pdbx_description
1 polymer ?
#
loop_
_entity_poly.entity_id
_entity_poly.type
_entity_poly.pdbx_seq_one_letter_code
_entity_poly.pdbx_strand_id
1 'polypeptide(L)'
;MTASSLPTTTQSRRQIAIVCDTVPYPTRSGDNQRIAELISVLREQGWHVHLVLCGLLERRLEKTCRSHVDALHVYSGTGLRTRVRNGVRRTVRRLDRAGNLCGLPPMETIASRLLGRSVSPLMIDYWQRYPNGLSEFVAKLQASLQWDAVIVEYIWLHRSIDNLKNGTIRLLDTHDIQHKRVEEFASRGMVFPLKITREEERRIFDRFDAVIAIQASEADLIREMCPKARVLTVGSSGYFSTSVFSRPEDGRLLYVGGYNGANIDGLRRFLHRAWPEVCRQVPGAILHICGYIYRGFAGQRFDNVKFLGHKENLDEEYAAAAVVINPAWIGTGLKIKTIEALSRGKPLVTTPKGIEGLPREAGQSAFIAEDDQNFADAIIRLMTDSESRQTLSRSALAFAGTHLTKRVVYDELFQFLDRTRCQNVT
;
A
#
# COMPACT_ATOMS: atom_id res chain seq x y z
N MET A 1 32.23 24.98 47.26
CA MET A 1 32.07 24.59 45.84
C MET A 1 30.98 23.53 45.77
N THR A 2 29.77 23.95 45.58
CA THR A 2 28.60 23.05 45.52
C THR A 2 28.27 22.80 44.05
N ALA A 3 28.50 21.55 43.61
CA ALA A 3 28.14 21.12 42.28
C ALA A 3 26.59 20.97 42.21
N SER A 4 25.97 21.85 41.48
CA SER A 4 24.56 21.78 41.11
C SER A 4 24.38 20.67 40.08
N SER A 5 23.84 19.54 40.52
CA SER A 5 23.35 18.48 39.66
C SER A 5 22.05 18.96 39.00
N LEU A 6 22.13 19.26 37.72
CA LEU A 6 20.91 19.43 36.87
C LEU A 6 20.09 18.13 36.88
N PRO A 7 18.79 18.18 37.09
CA PRO A 7 17.96 17.02 37.00
C PRO A 7 17.85 16.62 35.50
N THR A 8 18.42 15.49 35.12
CA THR A 8 18.09 14.81 33.86
C THR A 8 16.63 14.36 33.94
N THR A 9 15.71 15.20 33.50
CA THR A 9 14.34 14.79 33.19
C THR A 9 14.43 13.80 32.02
N THR A 10 14.40 12.52 32.33
CA THR A 10 14.07 11.48 31.36
C THR A 10 12.66 11.76 30.82
N GLN A 11 12.54 12.51 29.73
CA GLN A 11 11.28 12.66 29.02
C GLN A 11 10.79 11.26 28.67
N SER A 12 9.66 10.83 29.27
CA SER A 12 9.04 9.58 28.93
C SER A 12 8.78 9.54 27.41
N ARG A 13 9.26 8.48 26.76
CA ARG A 13 9.13 8.31 25.30
C ARG A 13 7.65 8.28 24.94
N ARG A 14 7.26 9.06 23.92
CA ARG A 14 5.86 9.12 23.45
C ARG A 14 5.39 7.74 23.00
N GLN A 15 4.17 7.36 23.36
CA GLN A 15 3.58 6.04 23.09
C GLN A 15 2.51 6.15 22.01
N ILE A 16 2.61 5.33 20.97
CA ILE A 16 1.60 5.28 19.91
C ILE A 16 1.25 3.84 19.57
N ALA A 17 -0.05 3.55 19.40
CA ALA A 17 -0.51 2.26 18.93
C ALA A 17 -0.98 2.32 17.48
N ILE A 18 -0.68 1.27 16.70
CA ILE A 18 -1.22 1.04 15.36
C ILE A 18 -2.07 -0.22 15.42
N VAL A 19 -3.37 -0.08 15.14
CA VAL A 19 -4.33 -1.20 15.15
C VAL A 19 -4.62 -1.60 13.70
N CYS A 20 -4.25 -2.81 13.31
CA CYS A 20 -4.44 -3.29 11.94
C CYS A 20 -4.79 -4.79 11.87
N ASP A 21 -5.40 -5.23 10.75
CA ASP A 21 -5.65 -6.64 10.42
C ASP A 21 -4.71 -7.15 9.31
N THR A 22 -3.80 -6.29 8.87
CA THR A 22 -2.79 -6.57 7.85
C THR A 22 -1.43 -6.73 8.51
N VAL A 23 -0.74 -7.83 8.23
CA VAL A 23 0.61 -8.09 8.77
C VAL A 23 1.63 -7.28 7.98
N PRO A 24 2.30 -6.27 8.57
CA PRO A 24 3.14 -5.35 7.81
C PRO A 24 4.45 -5.99 7.31
N TYR A 25 4.93 -7.06 7.94
CA TYR A 25 6.21 -7.69 7.60
C TYR A 25 6.06 -9.19 7.31
N PRO A 26 6.75 -9.72 6.28
CA PRO A 26 7.49 -8.99 5.26
C PRO A 26 6.56 -8.19 4.32
N THR A 27 7.07 -7.11 3.77
CA THR A 27 6.33 -6.27 2.82
C THR A 27 6.10 -7.01 1.50
N ARG A 28 4.82 -7.26 1.14
CA ARG A 28 4.43 -8.05 -0.04
C ARG A 28 3.43 -7.35 -0.94
N SER A 29 2.85 -6.27 -0.47
CA SER A 29 1.81 -5.47 -1.13
C SER A 29 1.92 -4.02 -0.68
N GLY A 30 1.30 -3.10 -1.40
CA GLY A 30 1.37 -1.67 -1.09
C GLY A 30 0.84 -1.31 0.30
N ASP A 31 -0.21 -2.00 0.77
CA ASP A 31 -0.76 -1.83 2.12
C ASP A 31 0.21 -2.28 3.23
N ASN A 32 0.86 -3.44 3.06
CA ASN A 32 1.91 -3.87 4.00
C ASN A 32 3.06 -2.87 4.06
N GLN A 33 3.50 -2.39 2.89
CA GLN A 33 4.60 -1.43 2.75
C GLN A 33 4.26 -0.11 3.43
N ARG A 34 3.03 0.41 3.24
CA ARG A 34 2.55 1.63 3.87
C ARG A 34 2.59 1.55 5.41
N ILE A 35 2.03 0.47 5.98
CA ILE A 35 2.02 0.28 7.44
C ILE A 35 3.46 0.12 7.97
N ALA A 36 4.31 -0.65 7.28
CA ALA A 36 5.71 -0.82 7.64
C ALA A 36 6.49 0.51 7.61
N GLU A 37 6.24 1.33 6.60
CA GLU A 37 6.81 2.67 6.46
C GLU A 37 6.37 3.58 7.60
N LEU A 38 5.07 3.63 7.90
CA LEU A 38 4.51 4.41 9.02
C LEU A 38 5.17 4.03 10.35
N ILE A 39 5.31 2.72 10.62
CA ILE A 39 6.02 2.21 11.81
C ILE A 39 7.46 2.74 11.85
N SER A 40 8.19 2.62 10.73
CA SER A 40 9.59 3.08 10.63
C SER A 40 9.72 4.57 10.92
N VAL A 41 8.88 5.38 10.26
CA VAL A 41 8.93 6.85 10.37
C VAL A 41 8.55 7.32 11.77
N LEU A 42 7.56 6.73 12.41
CA LEU A 42 7.21 7.04 13.81
C LEU A 42 8.36 6.72 14.77
N ARG A 43 9.03 5.57 14.59
CA ARG A 43 10.18 5.20 15.41
C ARG A 43 11.39 6.13 15.17
N GLU A 44 11.65 6.52 13.94
CA GLU A 44 12.69 7.50 13.58
C GLU A 44 12.44 8.88 14.26
N GLN A 45 11.16 9.24 14.46
CA GLN A 45 10.74 10.44 15.19
C GLN A 45 10.68 10.25 16.73
N GLY A 46 11.17 9.12 17.23
CA GLY A 46 11.30 8.87 18.67
C GLY A 46 10.03 8.36 19.35
N TRP A 47 8.99 7.97 18.62
CA TRP A 47 7.83 7.31 19.19
C TRP A 47 8.16 5.86 19.60
N HIS A 48 7.54 5.41 20.69
CA HIS A 48 7.49 3.99 21.06
C HIS A 48 6.25 3.37 20.42
N VAL A 49 6.45 2.52 19.44
CA VAL A 49 5.38 2.02 18.59
C VAL A 49 4.89 0.66 19.04
N HIS A 50 3.61 0.60 19.42
CA HIS A 50 2.87 -0.63 19.73
C HIS A 50 2.08 -1.07 18.50
N LEU A 51 2.35 -2.26 17.98
CA LEU A 51 1.57 -2.85 16.90
C LEU A 51 0.51 -3.80 17.48
N VAL A 52 -0.76 -3.49 17.26
CA VAL A 52 -1.91 -4.32 17.64
C VAL A 52 -2.44 -5.04 16.41
N LEU A 53 -2.06 -6.30 16.23
CA LEU A 53 -2.48 -7.12 15.10
C LEU A 53 -3.75 -7.91 15.41
N CYS A 54 -4.74 -7.79 14.52
CA CYS A 54 -6.01 -8.50 14.60
C CYS A 54 -5.98 -9.74 13.69
N GLY A 55 -5.98 -10.92 14.27
CA GLY A 55 -6.03 -12.17 13.52
C GLY A 55 -5.00 -13.19 13.96
N LEU A 56 -4.95 -14.32 13.25
CA LEU A 56 -3.97 -15.35 13.51
C LEU A 56 -2.63 -14.99 12.86
N LEU A 57 -1.60 -14.96 13.67
CA LEU A 57 -0.23 -14.72 13.24
C LEU A 57 0.56 -16.03 13.31
N GLU A 58 1.25 -16.39 12.23
CA GLU A 58 2.17 -17.52 12.21
C GLU A 58 3.42 -17.14 13.04
N ARG A 59 3.98 -18.09 13.82
CA ARG A 59 5.18 -17.84 14.68
C ARG A 59 6.33 -17.15 13.95
N ARG A 60 6.57 -17.54 12.67
CA ARG A 60 7.63 -16.92 11.87
C ARG A 60 7.36 -15.45 11.60
N LEU A 61 6.11 -15.11 11.21
CA LEU A 61 5.69 -13.73 10.97
C LEU A 61 5.67 -12.91 12.27
N GLU A 62 5.26 -13.52 13.38
CA GLU A 62 5.31 -12.90 14.69
C GLU A 62 6.75 -12.48 15.06
N LYS A 63 7.73 -13.37 14.89
CA LYS A 63 9.15 -13.05 15.12
C LYS A 63 9.62 -11.89 14.25
N THR A 64 9.24 -11.90 12.95
CA THR A 64 9.58 -10.81 12.03
C THR A 64 8.94 -9.50 12.44
N CYS A 65 7.65 -9.48 12.82
CA CYS A 65 7.01 -8.24 13.29
C CYS A 65 7.68 -7.71 14.57
N ARG A 66 7.98 -8.59 15.54
CA ARG A 66 8.64 -8.20 16.81
C ARG A 66 9.99 -7.52 16.62
N SER A 67 10.75 -7.83 15.58
CA SER A 67 12.04 -7.18 15.31
C SER A 67 11.92 -5.76 14.73
N HIS A 68 10.72 -5.34 14.31
CA HIS A 68 10.50 -4.04 13.67
C HIS A 68 9.68 -3.06 14.50
N VAL A 69 9.07 -3.51 15.61
CA VAL A 69 8.25 -2.67 16.50
C VAL A 69 8.79 -2.71 17.92
N ASP A 70 8.45 -1.73 18.73
CA ASP A 70 8.87 -1.70 20.13
C ASP A 70 8.03 -2.67 20.98
N ALA A 71 6.73 -2.83 20.64
CA ALA A 71 5.87 -3.84 21.25
C ALA A 71 4.87 -4.43 20.24
N LEU A 72 4.63 -5.73 20.33
CA LEU A 72 3.64 -6.44 19.50
C LEU A 72 2.58 -7.09 20.36
N HIS A 73 1.32 -6.76 20.07
CA HIS A 73 0.13 -7.32 20.70
C HIS A 73 -0.72 -8.04 19.65
N VAL A 74 -1.08 -9.29 19.88
CA VAL A 74 -1.84 -10.08 18.91
C VAL A 74 -3.21 -10.43 19.48
N TYR A 75 -4.27 -9.95 18.80
CA TYR A 75 -5.64 -10.29 19.10
C TYR A 75 -6.13 -11.40 18.17
N SER A 76 -6.29 -12.61 18.68
CA SER A 76 -6.72 -13.78 17.87
C SER A 76 -8.24 -13.98 17.83
N GLY A 77 -9.01 -13.18 18.59
CA GLY A 77 -10.46 -13.32 18.76
C GLY A 77 -10.83 -14.47 19.71
N THR A 78 -11.94 -14.32 20.42
CA THR A 78 -12.38 -15.30 21.45
C THR A 78 -13.57 -16.15 21.00
N GLY A 79 -14.27 -15.79 19.90
CA GLY A 79 -15.51 -16.44 19.47
C GLY A 79 -15.31 -17.72 18.67
N LEU A 80 -16.22 -18.72 18.85
CA LEU A 80 -16.23 -19.97 18.09
C LEU A 80 -16.31 -19.70 16.57
N ARG A 81 -17.13 -18.74 16.13
CA ARG A 81 -17.22 -18.31 14.71
C ARG A 81 -15.88 -17.78 14.18
N THR A 82 -15.14 -17.04 14.97
CA THR A 82 -13.81 -16.55 14.62
C THR A 82 -12.82 -17.70 14.52
N ARG A 83 -12.87 -18.68 15.43
CA ARG A 83 -12.03 -19.89 15.40
C ARG A 83 -12.33 -20.74 14.16
N VAL A 84 -13.60 -20.96 13.83
CA VAL A 84 -14.02 -21.72 12.64
C VAL A 84 -13.59 -20.99 11.36
N ARG A 85 -13.88 -19.68 11.24
CA ARG A 85 -13.47 -18.85 10.10
C ARG A 85 -11.95 -18.86 9.92
N ASN A 86 -11.21 -18.75 11.00
CA ASN A 86 -9.75 -18.78 10.99
C ASN A 86 -9.23 -20.18 10.65
N GLY A 87 -9.91 -21.24 11.10
CA GLY A 87 -9.62 -22.64 10.71
C GLY A 87 -9.78 -22.86 9.22
N VAL A 88 -10.92 -22.45 8.66
CA VAL A 88 -11.19 -22.52 7.21
C VAL A 88 -10.16 -21.73 6.41
N ARG A 89 -9.88 -20.47 6.79
CA ARG A 89 -8.85 -19.66 6.12
C ARG A 89 -7.46 -20.32 6.19
N ARG A 90 -7.10 -20.94 7.32
CA ARG A 90 -5.83 -21.68 7.45
C ARG A 90 -5.78 -22.87 6.52
N THR A 91 -6.86 -23.63 6.40
CA THR A 91 -6.97 -24.79 5.51
C THR A 91 -6.88 -24.36 4.05
N VAL A 92 -7.65 -23.35 3.63
CA VAL A 92 -7.60 -22.80 2.27
C VAL A 92 -6.18 -22.29 1.94
N ARG A 93 -5.54 -21.53 2.82
CA ARG A 93 -4.15 -21.08 2.62
C ARG A 93 -3.13 -22.22 2.54
N ARG A 94 -3.35 -23.33 3.28
CA ARG A 94 -2.49 -24.54 3.17
C ARG A 94 -2.69 -25.23 1.83
N LEU A 95 -3.94 -25.36 1.39
CA LEU A 95 -4.27 -25.95 0.08
C LEU A 95 -3.74 -25.08 -1.07
N ASP A 96 -3.86 -23.75 -0.98
CA ASP A 96 -3.27 -22.84 -1.96
C ASP A 96 -1.74 -22.92 -2.00
N ARG A 97 -1.08 -23.09 -0.84
CA ARG A 97 0.38 -23.30 -0.79
C ARG A 97 0.80 -24.63 -1.41
N ALA A 98 0.09 -25.71 -1.09
CA ALA A 98 0.35 -27.02 -1.66
C ALA A 98 0.08 -27.02 -3.18
N GLY A 99 -1.03 -26.42 -3.60
CA GLY A 99 -1.36 -26.25 -5.01
C GLY A 99 -0.33 -25.42 -5.78
N ASN A 100 0.19 -24.35 -5.18
CA ASN A 100 1.24 -23.52 -5.79
C ASN A 100 2.57 -24.28 -6.00
N LEU A 101 2.94 -25.18 -5.07
CA LEU A 101 4.12 -26.06 -5.21
C LEU A 101 3.96 -27.06 -6.36
N CYS A 102 2.72 -27.44 -6.67
CA CYS A 102 2.37 -28.34 -7.75
C CYS A 102 1.94 -27.65 -9.05
N GLY A 103 2.09 -26.30 -9.14
CA GLY A 103 1.68 -25.52 -10.32
C GLY A 103 0.16 -25.41 -10.52
N LEU A 104 -0.63 -25.73 -9.50
CA LEU A 104 -2.09 -25.62 -9.57
C LEU A 104 -2.56 -24.16 -9.35
N PRO A 105 -3.62 -23.73 -10.05
CA PRO A 105 -4.21 -22.40 -9.84
C PRO A 105 -4.84 -22.29 -8.44
N PRO A 106 -5.03 -21.05 -7.91
CA PRO A 106 -5.70 -20.84 -6.63
C PRO A 106 -7.04 -21.55 -6.53
N MET A 107 -7.42 -22.00 -5.33
CA MET A 107 -8.67 -22.73 -5.09
C MET A 107 -9.92 -22.00 -5.60
N GLU A 108 -9.93 -20.66 -5.55
CA GLU A 108 -11.02 -19.83 -6.12
C GLU A 108 -11.14 -20.00 -7.63
N THR A 109 -10.01 -20.14 -8.34
CA THR A 109 -9.98 -20.39 -9.79
C THR A 109 -10.43 -21.80 -10.12
N ILE A 110 -10.07 -22.78 -9.28
CA ILE A 110 -10.51 -24.17 -9.42
C ILE A 110 -12.02 -24.26 -9.16
N ALA A 111 -12.50 -23.62 -8.09
CA ALA A 111 -13.93 -23.60 -7.74
C ALA A 111 -14.78 -22.93 -8.83
N SER A 112 -14.31 -21.81 -9.42
CA SER A 112 -15.03 -21.13 -10.50
C SER A 112 -15.09 -21.98 -11.78
N ARG A 113 -14.03 -22.72 -12.10
CA ARG A 113 -14.03 -23.66 -13.24
C ARG A 113 -14.95 -24.86 -13.04
N LEU A 114 -14.95 -25.43 -11.82
CA LEU A 114 -15.79 -26.60 -11.49
C LEU A 114 -17.28 -26.27 -11.40
N LEU A 115 -17.62 -25.08 -10.92
CA LEU A 115 -19.01 -24.64 -10.71
C LEU A 115 -19.61 -23.98 -11.96
N GLY A 116 -18.84 -23.79 -13.04
CA GLY A 116 -19.32 -23.12 -14.26
C GLY A 116 -19.83 -21.69 -14.04
N ARG A 117 -19.54 -21.12 -12.86
CA ARG A 117 -19.92 -19.77 -12.44
C ARG A 117 -18.67 -19.06 -11.94
N SER A 118 -18.51 -17.79 -12.31
CA SER A 118 -17.60 -16.90 -11.58
C SER A 118 -18.03 -16.95 -10.13
N VAL A 119 -17.19 -17.52 -9.25
CA VAL A 119 -17.39 -17.39 -7.80
C VAL A 119 -17.07 -15.94 -7.51
N SER A 120 -18.08 -15.08 -7.61
CA SER A 120 -17.98 -13.71 -7.12
C SER A 120 -17.58 -13.80 -5.65
N PRO A 121 -16.53 -13.12 -5.21
CA PRO A 121 -16.22 -13.05 -3.80
C PRO A 121 -17.50 -12.61 -3.09
N LEU A 122 -17.89 -13.34 -2.04
CA LEU A 122 -19.08 -13.01 -1.24
C LEU A 122 -18.91 -11.56 -0.80
N MET A 123 -19.82 -10.69 -1.28
CA MET A 123 -19.86 -9.30 -0.81
C MET A 123 -20.21 -9.31 0.68
N ILE A 124 -19.35 -8.73 1.47
CA ILE A 124 -19.54 -8.61 2.92
C ILE A 124 -19.73 -7.15 3.30
N ASP A 125 -20.60 -6.90 4.24
CA ASP A 125 -20.70 -5.58 4.85
C ASP A 125 -19.40 -5.27 5.61
N TYR A 126 -18.93 -4.01 5.58
CA TYR A 126 -17.65 -3.61 6.18
C TYR A 126 -17.58 -3.96 7.68
N TRP A 127 -18.69 -3.87 8.42
CA TRP A 127 -18.77 -4.17 9.84
C TRP A 127 -18.56 -5.65 10.16
N GLN A 128 -18.80 -6.57 9.20
CA GLN A 128 -18.55 -8.01 9.39
C GLN A 128 -17.05 -8.35 9.43
N ARG A 129 -16.20 -7.43 9.00
CA ARG A 129 -14.75 -7.58 9.10
C ARG A 129 -14.21 -7.29 10.49
N TYR A 130 -14.99 -6.57 11.33
CA TYR A 130 -14.57 -6.19 12.66
C TYR A 130 -14.48 -7.43 13.59
N PRO A 131 -13.36 -7.65 14.31
CA PRO A 131 -13.24 -8.74 15.25
C PRO A 131 -13.96 -8.40 16.57
N ASN A 132 -14.94 -9.22 16.95
CA ASN A 132 -15.65 -9.03 18.23
C ASN A 132 -14.68 -9.07 19.42
N GLY A 133 -14.83 -8.14 20.38
CA GLY A 133 -13.99 -8.03 21.58
C GLY A 133 -12.66 -7.30 21.34
N LEU A 134 -12.43 -6.77 20.13
CA LEU A 134 -11.21 -6.00 19.86
C LEU A 134 -11.17 -4.68 20.63
N SER A 135 -12.29 -3.96 20.74
CA SER A 135 -12.36 -2.68 21.48
C SER A 135 -11.99 -2.85 22.96
N GLU A 136 -12.48 -3.91 23.59
CA GLU A 136 -12.17 -4.23 24.98
C GLU A 136 -10.68 -4.60 25.15
N PHE A 137 -10.12 -5.32 24.18
CA PHE A 137 -8.71 -5.67 24.19
C PHE A 137 -7.83 -4.43 24.04
N VAL A 138 -8.14 -3.55 23.08
CA VAL A 138 -7.42 -2.29 22.84
C VAL A 138 -7.51 -1.37 24.05
N ALA A 139 -8.70 -1.24 24.65
CA ALA A 139 -8.91 -0.44 25.86
C ALA A 139 -8.10 -0.95 27.06
N LYS A 140 -8.01 -2.27 27.26
CA LYS A 140 -7.17 -2.86 28.33
C LYS A 140 -5.70 -2.53 28.12
N LEU A 141 -5.19 -2.64 26.91
CA LEU A 141 -3.81 -2.28 26.59
C LEU A 141 -3.57 -0.79 26.84
N GLN A 142 -4.44 0.08 26.34
CA GLN A 142 -4.33 1.52 26.54
C GLN A 142 -4.35 1.91 28.03
N ALA A 143 -5.20 1.25 28.84
CA ALA A 143 -5.27 1.52 30.28
C ALA A 143 -3.95 1.23 31.01
N SER A 144 -3.20 0.20 30.57
CA SER A 144 -1.93 -0.19 31.18
C SER A 144 -0.71 0.52 30.58
N LEU A 145 -0.76 0.86 29.29
CA LEU A 145 0.39 1.39 28.54
C LEU A 145 0.31 2.91 28.31
N GLN A 146 -0.86 3.52 28.55
CA GLN A 146 -1.09 4.97 28.47
C GLN A 146 -0.61 5.58 27.14
N TRP A 147 -1.17 5.10 26.02
CA TRP A 147 -0.84 5.63 24.70
C TRP A 147 -1.30 7.07 24.52
N ASP A 148 -0.43 7.92 23.98
CA ASP A 148 -0.74 9.29 23.59
C ASP A 148 -1.64 9.33 22.35
N ALA A 149 -1.44 8.39 21.41
CA ALA A 149 -2.20 8.31 20.17
C ALA A 149 -2.48 6.86 19.75
N VAL A 150 -3.55 6.69 18.99
CA VAL A 150 -3.91 5.42 18.33
C VAL A 150 -4.21 5.70 16.85
N ILE A 151 -3.53 5.01 15.95
CA ILE A 151 -3.82 4.99 14.51
C ILE A 151 -4.55 3.70 14.20
N VAL A 152 -5.73 3.81 13.60
CA VAL A 152 -6.54 2.67 13.15
C VAL A 152 -6.39 2.54 11.64
N GLU A 153 -5.91 1.39 11.20
CA GLU A 153 -5.74 1.07 9.79
C GLU A 153 -7.03 0.52 9.22
N TYR A 154 -7.57 1.18 8.21
CA TYR A 154 -8.82 0.88 7.54
C TYR A 154 -10.11 1.12 8.36
N ILE A 155 -11.13 1.53 7.66
CA ILE A 155 -12.44 1.89 8.21
C ILE A 155 -13.15 0.74 8.95
N TRP A 156 -12.93 -0.52 8.57
CA TRP A 156 -13.61 -1.66 9.22
C TRP A 156 -13.09 -1.96 10.63
N LEU A 157 -11.98 -1.38 11.04
CA LEU A 157 -11.47 -1.47 12.41
C LEU A 157 -11.87 -0.27 13.30
N HIS A 158 -12.69 0.67 12.77
CA HIS A 158 -13.05 1.92 13.43
C HIS A 158 -13.58 1.76 14.86
N ARG A 159 -14.25 0.65 15.18
CA ARG A 159 -14.79 0.38 16.52
C ARG A 159 -13.71 0.06 17.56
N SER A 160 -12.47 -0.13 17.17
CA SER A 160 -11.37 -0.36 18.12
C SER A 160 -11.13 0.81 19.07
N ILE A 161 -11.64 2.01 18.74
CA ILE A 161 -11.55 3.20 19.59
C ILE A 161 -12.73 3.36 20.57
N ASP A 162 -13.77 2.52 20.53
CA ASP A 162 -15.03 2.72 21.28
C ASP A 162 -14.83 2.90 22.80
N ASN A 163 -13.85 2.24 23.38
CA ASN A 163 -13.61 2.22 24.82
C ASN A 163 -12.27 2.86 25.22
N LEU A 164 -11.68 3.70 24.38
CA LEU A 164 -10.45 4.42 24.70
C LEU A 164 -10.71 5.52 25.74
N LYS A 165 -9.74 5.76 26.62
CA LYS A 165 -9.78 6.87 27.57
C LYS A 165 -9.79 8.22 26.85
N ASN A 166 -10.41 9.21 27.49
CA ASN A 166 -10.33 10.60 27.05
C ASN A 166 -8.87 11.09 27.05
N GLY A 167 -8.54 11.94 26.08
CA GLY A 167 -7.19 12.49 25.90
C GLY A 167 -6.27 11.66 24.99
N THR A 168 -6.65 10.41 24.63
CA THR A 168 -5.92 9.67 23.60
C THR A 168 -6.30 10.17 22.20
N ILE A 169 -5.34 10.62 21.42
CA ILE A 169 -5.54 11.08 20.04
C ILE A 169 -5.92 9.89 19.15
N ARG A 170 -7.00 10.02 18.38
CA ARG A 170 -7.57 8.97 17.53
C ARG A 170 -7.42 9.34 16.08
N LEU A 171 -6.62 8.57 15.34
CA LEU A 171 -6.41 8.77 13.91
C LEU A 171 -6.92 7.55 13.13
N LEU A 172 -7.50 7.81 11.97
CA LEU A 172 -7.89 6.78 11.00
C LEU A 172 -7.02 6.90 9.75
N ASP A 173 -6.27 5.87 9.39
CA ASP A 173 -5.65 5.75 8.07
C ASP A 173 -6.61 5.01 7.13
N THR A 174 -7.12 5.72 6.13
CA THR A 174 -8.18 5.20 5.24
C THR A 174 -7.69 4.16 4.26
N HIS A 175 -6.43 4.23 3.82
CA HIS A 175 -5.79 3.53 2.70
C HIS A 175 -6.43 3.81 1.33
N ASP A 176 -7.74 3.96 1.28
CA ASP A 176 -8.56 4.34 0.11
C ASP A 176 -9.92 4.81 0.62
N ILE A 177 -10.62 5.61 -0.16
CA ILE A 177 -12.05 5.90 0.03
C ILE A 177 -12.86 4.70 -0.48
N GLN A 178 -13.39 3.90 0.45
CA GLN A 178 -13.92 2.59 0.14
C GLN A 178 -15.20 2.63 -0.71
N HIS A 179 -16.13 3.58 -0.47
CA HIS A 179 -17.33 3.70 -1.31
C HIS A 179 -16.96 4.06 -2.77
N LYS A 180 -15.96 4.91 -2.99
CA LYS A 180 -15.47 5.23 -4.34
C LYS A 180 -14.87 4.02 -5.03
N ARG A 181 -14.14 3.20 -4.29
CA ARG A 181 -13.58 1.94 -4.79
C ARG A 181 -14.69 0.96 -5.21
N VAL A 182 -15.76 0.85 -4.42
CA VAL A 182 -16.95 0.05 -4.77
C VAL A 182 -17.58 0.56 -6.07
N GLU A 183 -17.79 1.88 -6.19
CA GLU A 183 -18.36 2.52 -7.39
C GLU A 183 -17.48 2.28 -8.64
N GLU A 184 -16.17 2.47 -8.54
CA GLU A 184 -15.25 2.29 -9.67
C GLU A 184 -15.23 0.84 -10.17
N PHE A 185 -15.22 -0.14 -9.27
CA PHE A 185 -15.28 -1.55 -9.66
C PHE A 185 -16.62 -1.88 -10.31
N ALA A 186 -17.73 -1.39 -9.74
CA ALA A 186 -19.08 -1.61 -10.28
C ALA A 186 -19.24 -1.00 -11.68
N SER A 187 -18.70 0.19 -11.94
CA SER A 187 -18.76 0.84 -13.27
C SER A 187 -18.06 0.04 -14.38
N ARG A 188 -17.20 -0.91 -14.01
CA ARG A 188 -16.47 -1.83 -14.90
C ARG A 188 -17.06 -3.24 -14.92
N GLY A 189 -18.23 -3.46 -14.32
CA GLY A 189 -18.83 -4.80 -14.18
C GLY A 189 -18.04 -5.74 -13.27
N MET A 190 -17.13 -5.20 -12.46
CA MET A 190 -16.35 -5.98 -11.49
C MET A 190 -16.98 -5.87 -10.10
N VAL A 191 -16.87 -6.95 -9.31
CA VAL A 191 -17.35 -6.98 -7.93
C VAL A 191 -16.21 -6.63 -6.99
N PHE A 192 -16.41 -5.60 -6.15
CA PHE A 192 -15.55 -5.33 -5.01
C PHE A 192 -16.15 -6.03 -3.77
N PRO A 193 -15.39 -6.80 -2.99
CA PRO A 193 -15.95 -7.67 -1.95
C PRO A 193 -16.33 -6.93 -0.65
N LEU A 194 -16.60 -5.65 -0.70
CA LEU A 194 -17.00 -4.82 0.43
C LEU A 194 -18.25 -4.03 0.08
N LYS A 195 -19.21 -3.98 1.01
CA LYS A 195 -20.38 -3.08 0.93
C LYS A 195 -20.18 -1.97 1.93
N ILE A 196 -20.22 -0.75 1.44
CA ILE A 196 -20.23 0.47 2.24
C ILE A 196 -20.79 1.61 1.41
N THR A 197 -21.59 2.46 2.03
CA THR A 197 -22.12 3.68 1.44
C THR A 197 -21.29 4.90 1.82
N ARG A 198 -21.40 5.97 1.06
CA ARG A 198 -20.76 7.26 1.36
C ARG A 198 -21.14 7.78 2.75
N GLU A 199 -22.42 7.62 3.14
CA GLU A 199 -22.93 8.10 4.42
C GLU A 199 -22.39 7.26 5.62
N GLU A 200 -22.26 5.94 5.45
CA GLU A 200 -21.65 5.09 6.47
C GLU A 200 -20.17 5.44 6.67
N GLU A 201 -19.44 5.66 5.58
CA GLU A 201 -18.03 6.04 5.63
C GLU A 201 -17.85 7.42 6.28
N ARG A 202 -18.72 8.40 5.93
CA ARG A 202 -18.78 9.71 6.58
C ARG A 202 -18.93 9.60 8.10
N ARG A 203 -19.91 8.80 8.57
CA ARG A 203 -20.14 8.60 10.02
C ARG A 203 -18.95 7.97 10.72
N ILE A 204 -18.17 7.15 10.03
CA ILE A 204 -16.94 6.60 10.57
C ILE A 204 -15.89 7.69 10.73
N PHE A 205 -15.70 8.54 9.71
CA PHE A 205 -14.73 9.63 9.75
C PHE A 205 -15.00 10.63 10.89
N ASP A 206 -16.26 10.96 11.13
CA ASP A 206 -16.67 11.86 12.23
C ASP A 206 -16.30 11.37 13.65
N ARG A 207 -15.83 10.13 13.81
CA ARG A 207 -15.46 9.53 15.10
C ARG A 207 -14.00 9.75 15.48
N PHE A 208 -13.18 10.26 14.58
CA PHE A 208 -11.75 10.40 14.75
C PHE A 208 -11.35 11.87 14.89
N ASP A 209 -10.29 12.14 15.65
CA ASP A 209 -9.72 13.48 15.81
C ASP A 209 -9.03 13.94 14.53
N ALA A 210 -8.49 13.00 13.74
CA ALA A 210 -8.02 13.24 12.39
C ALA A 210 -8.19 12.01 11.49
N VAL A 211 -8.41 12.26 10.19
CA VAL A 211 -8.49 11.25 9.13
C VAL A 211 -7.33 11.44 8.18
N ILE A 212 -6.58 10.37 7.94
CA ILE A 212 -5.44 10.34 7.03
C ILE A 212 -5.93 9.88 5.67
N ALA A 213 -5.81 10.77 4.67
CA ALA A 213 -6.00 10.46 3.26
C ALA A 213 -4.65 10.19 2.61
N ILE A 214 -4.60 9.24 1.67
CA ILE A 214 -3.33 8.88 1.02
C ILE A 214 -2.94 9.82 -0.13
N GLN A 215 -3.85 10.67 -0.57
CA GLN A 215 -3.63 11.61 -1.68
C GLN A 215 -4.56 12.83 -1.57
N ALA A 216 -4.20 13.92 -2.24
CA ALA A 216 -4.91 15.20 -2.15
C ALA A 216 -6.38 15.10 -2.59
N SER A 217 -6.67 14.40 -3.69
CA SER A 217 -8.04 14.24 -4.19
C SER A 217 -8.96 13.50 -3.20
N GLU A 218 -8.43 12.53 -2.47
CA GLU A 218 -9.17 11.86 -1.39
C GLU A 218 -9.34 12.76 -0.18
N ALA A 219 -8.32 13.54 0.17
CA ALA A 219 -8.42 14.52 1.24
C ALA A 219 -9.51 15.56 0.96
N ASP A 220 -9.62 16.03 -0.28
CA ASP A 220 -10.66 16.98 -0.69
C ASP A 220 -12.05 16.34 -0.62
N LEU A 221 -12.19 15.09 -1.05
CA LEU A 221 -13.44 14.36 -0.93
C LEU A 221 -13.85 14.14 0.54
N ILE A 222 -12.90 13.81 1.41
CA ILE A 222 -13.17 13.67 2.86
C ILE A 222 -13.60 15.01 3.44
N ARG A 223 -12.96 16.12 3.10
CA ARG A 223 -13.35 17.48 3.55
C ARG A 223 -14.75 17.84 3.08
N GLU A 224 -15.11 17.49 1.84
CA GLU A 224 -16.49 17.66 1.32
C GLU A 224 -17.50 16.84 2.12
N MET A 225 -17.18 15.55 2.40
CA MET A 225 -18.07 14.66 3.16
C MET A 225 -18.21 15.05 4.63
N CYS A 226 -17.11 15.49 5.25
CA CYS A 226 -16.98 15.79 6.67
C CYS A 226 -16.31 17.15 6.87
N PRO A 227 -17.02 18.28 6.69
CA PRO A 227 -16.42 19.63 6.76
C PRO A 227 -15.77 19.97 8.11
N LYS A 228 -16.11 19.25 9.17
CA LYS A 228 -15.55 19.43 10.51
C LYS A 228 -14.35 18.51 10.79
N ALA A 229 -14.12 17.49 9.98
CA ALA A 229 -13.02 16.55 10.19
C ALA A 229 -11.67 17.21 9.92
N ARG A 230 -10.70 16.96 10.79
CA ARG A 230 -9.30 17.27 10.49
C ARG A 230 -8.78 16.24 9.50
N VAL A 231 -8.44 16.65 8.29
CA VAL A 231 -7.93 15.76 7.25
C VAL A 231 -6.45 16.03 7.03
N LEU A 232 -5.64 14.98 7.15
CA LEU A 232 -4.20 15.00 6.90
C LEU A 232 -3.94 14.27 5.58
N THR A 233 -3.07 14.83 4.73
CA THR A 233 -2.65 14.17 3.50
C THR A 233 -1.31 13.51 3.75
N VAL A 234 -1.30 12.18 3.87
CA VAL A 234 -0.09 11.39 4.09
C VAL A 234 -0.01 10.31 3.04
N GLY A 235 0.83 10.52 2.02
CA GLY A 235 1.04 9.58 0.93
C GLY A 235 1.92 8.40 1.31
N SER A 236 2.75 7.96 0.37
CA SER A 236 3.84 7.02 0.59
C SER A 236 5.14 7.65 0.17
N SER A 237 6.20 7.46 0.94
CA SER A 237 7.51 8.02 0.59
C SER A 237 8.22 7.19 -0.47
N GLY A 238 9.18 7.81 -1.12
CA GLY A 238 10.02 7.16 -2.10
C GLY A 238 11.05 6.22 -1.45
N TYR A 239 11.44 5.22 -2.21
CA TYR A 239 12.54 4.33 -1.86
C TYR A 239 13.83 4.82 -2.51
N PHE A 240 14.67 5.49 -1.74
CA PHE A 240 15.95 6.02 -2.22
C PHE A 240 17.04 4.99 -1.98
N SER A 241 17.48 4.28 -3.04
CA SER A 241 18.59 3.34 -2.98
C SER A 241 19.87 3.99 -3.48
N THR A 242 20.98 3.74 -2.79
CA THR A 242 22.31 4.18 -3.22
C THR A 242 22.88 3.33 -4.37
N SER A 243 22.27 2.18 -4.65
CA SER A 243 22.74 1.22 -5.68
C SER A 243 22.26 1.53 -7.12
N VAL A 244 21.60 2.67 -7.34
CA VAL A 244 20.89 3.01 -8.59
C VAL A 244 21.82 3.28 -9.80
N PHE A 245 23.13 3.33 -9.62
CA PHE A 245 24.07 3.75 -10.67
C PHE A 245 24.67 2.63 -11.52
N SER A 246 24.14 1.39 -11.46
CA SER A 246 24.49 0.39 -12.47
C SER A 246 23.91 0.79 -13.83
N ARG A 247 24.68 0.62 -14.91
CA ARG A 247 24.17 0.89 -16.26
C ARG A 247 22.96 0.00 -16.52
N PRO A 248 21.83 0.59 -16.95
CA PRO A 248 20.67 -0.22 -17.34
C PRO A 248 21.06 -1.11 -18.52
N GLU A 249 20.52 -2.32 -18.55
CA GLU A 249 20.65 -3.20 -19.70
C GLU A 249 19.78 -2.67 -20.83
N ASP A 250 20.37 -2.40 -21.97
CA ASP A 250 19.62 -1.97 -23.14
C ASP A 250 18.57 -3.02 -23.51
N GLY A 251 17.36 -2.56 -23.80
CA GLY A 251 16.24 -3.44 -24.14
C GLY A 251 15.44 -3.96 -22.96
N ARG A 252 15.85 -3.77 -21.67
CA ARG A 252 15.13 -4.30 -20.52
C ARG A 252 14.04 -3.36 -20.01
N LEU A 253 12.79 -3.84 -20.03
CA LEU A 253 11.65 -3.22 -19.33
C LEU A 253 11.36 -3.94 -18.02
N LEU A 254 10.80 -3.20 -17.05
CA LEU A 254 10.36 -3.75 -15.77
C LEU A 254 8.90 -3.39 -15.49
N TYR A 255 8.13 -4.39 -15.06
CA TYR A 255 6.85 -4.22 -14.41
C TYR A 255 6.86 -4.88 -13.03
N VAL A 256 6.36 -4.18 -12.01
CA VAL A 256 6.21 -4.73 -10.65
C VAL A 256 4.72 -4.71 -10.27
N GLY A 257 4.18 -5.85 -9.85
CA GLY A 257 2.76 -5.90 -9.49
C GLY A 257 2.34 -7.05 -8.58
N GLY A 258 1.45 -6.73 -7.65
CA GLY A 258 0.74 -7.71 -6.83
C GLY A 258 -0.41 -8.36 -7.60
N TYR A 259 -0.89 -9.51 -7.08
CA TYR A 259 -2.04 -10.24 -7.64
C TYR A 259 -3.35 -9.57 -7.20
N ASN A 260 -3.87 -8.69 -8.04
CA ASN A 260 -5.20 -8.07 -7.89
C ASN A 260 -5.81 -7.75 -9.26
N GLY A 261 -7.14 -7.54 -9.29
CA GLY A 261 -7.90 -7.37 -10.53
C GLY A 261 -7.41 -6.19 -11.39
N ALA A 262 -7.13 -5.04 -10.78
CA ALA A 262 -6.67 -3.85 -11.49
C ALA A 262 -5.29 -4.05 -12.16
N ASN A 263 -4.35 -4.67 -11.43
CA ASN A 263 -3.03 -4.98 -11.98
C ASN A 263 -3.12 -6.01 -13.11
N ILE A 264 -3.95 -7.04 -12.96
CA ILE A 264 -4.15 -8.08 -13.99
C ILE A 264 -4.76 -7.47 -15.25
N ASP A 265 -5.79 -6.63 -15.10
CA ASP A 265 -6.44 -5.94 -16.20
C ASP A 265 -5.45 -5.06 -16.98
N GLY A 266 -4.76 -4.18 -16.29
CA GLY A 266 -3.80 -3.26 -16.90
C GLY A 266 -2.65 -3.97 -17.61
N LEU A 267 -2.03 -4.97 -16.96
CA LEU A 267 -0.94 -5.73 -17.58
C LEU A 267 -1.43 -6.56 -18.77
N ARG A 268 -2.62 -7.18 -18.67
CA ARG A 268 -3.22 -7.94 -19.79
C ARG A 268 -3.47 -7.05 -20.99
N ARG A 269 -4.06 -5.87 -20.78
CA ARG A 269 -4.28 -4.89 -21.85
C ARG A 269 -2.97 -4.50 -22.52
N PHE A 270 -1.94 -4.20 -21.73
CA PHE A 270 -0.59 -3.86 -22.24
C PHE A 270 0.01 -5.00 -23.07
N LEU A 271 0.00 -6.23 -22.57
CA LEU A 271 0.59 -7.39 -23.24
C LEU A 271 -0.10 -7.73 -24.57
N HIS A 272 -1.39 -7.44 -24.71
CA HIS A 272 -2.13 -7.74 -25.92
C HIS A 272 -2.17 -6.56 -26.93
N ARG A 273 -2.03 -5.31 -26.46
CA ARG A 273 -2.26 -4.14 -27.33
C ARG A 273 -0.99 -3.33 -27.62
N ALA A 274 -0.18 -3.04 -26.60
CA ALA A 274 1.01 -2.21 -26.77
C ALA A 274 2.30 -3.04 -26.95
N TRP A 275 2.44 -4.15 -26.22
CA TRP A 275 3.65 -4.95 -26.23
C TRP A 275 4.04 -5.54 -27.61
N PRO A 276 3.10 -6.04 -28.46
CA PRO A 276 3.45 -6.53 -29.80
C PRO A 276 4.09 -5.46 -30.67
N GLU A 277 3.63 -4.22 -30.60
CA GLU A 277 4.21 -3.10 -31.36
C GLU A 277 5.60 -2.74 -30.86
N VAL A 278 5.82 -2.76 -29.53
CA VAL A 278 7.16 -2.58 -28.95
C VAL A 278 8.13 -3.65 -29.45
N CYS A 279 7.74 -4.94 -29.44
CA CYS A 279 8.56 -6.04 -29.94
C CYS A 279 8.89 -5.90 -31.43
N ARG A 280 7.93 -5.40 -32.23
CA ARG A 280 8.13 -5.20 -33.69
C ARG A 280 9.17 -4.12 -33.97
N GLN A 281 9.15 -2.99 -33.24
CA GLN A 281 10.04 -1.86 -33.47
C GLN A 281 11.37 -1.96 -32.71
N VAL A 282 11.39 -2.69 -31.59
CA VAL A 282 12.57 -2.93 -30.75
C VAL A 282 12.76 -4.45 -30.55
N PRO A 283 13.29 -5.19 -31.51
CA PRO A 283 13.36 -6.66 -31.46
C PRO A 283 14.15 -7.21 -30.25
N GLY A 284 15.07 -6.40 -29.68
CA GLY A 284 15.81 -6.75 -28.45
C GLY A 284 15.08 -6.43 -27.14
N ALA A 285 13.85 -5.93 -27.19
CA ALA A 285 13.10 -5.61 -25.98
C ALA A 285 12.70 -6.87 -25.20
N ILE A 286 12.96 -6.86 -23.89
CA ILE A 286 12.59 -7.93 -22.96
C ILE A 286 11.85 -7.32 -21.77
N LEU A 287 10.66 -7.84 -21.47
CA LEU A 287 9.87 -7.43 -20.33
C LEU A 287 10.06 -8.38 -19.14
N HIS A 288 10.62 -7.88 -18.05
CA HIS A 288 10.67 -8.56 -16.77
C HIS A 288 9.45 -8.18 -15.93
N ILE A 289 8.77 -9.18 -15.37
CA ILE A 289 7.58 -9.01 -14.54
C ILE A 289 7.85 -9.61 -13.17
N CYS A 290 7.87 -8.75 -12.14
CA CYS A 290 8.07 -9.11 -10.74
C CYS A 290 6.78 -9.05 -9.95
N GLY A 291 6.71 -9.84 -8.87
CA GLY A 291 5.59 -9.89 -7.92
C GLY A 291 4.64 -11.04 -8.16
N TYR A 292 3.60 -11.13 -7.34
CA TYR A 292 2.61 -12.23 -7.41
C TYR A 292 1.64 -12.15 -8.59
N ILE A 293 1.76 -11.12 -9.44
CA ILE A 293 0.93 -10.91 -10.64
C ILE A 293 0.96 -12.11 -11.60
N TYR A 294 2.07 -12.88 -11.65
CA TYR A 294 2.21 -14.05 -12.51
C TYR A 294 1.06 -15.07 -12.36
N ARG A 295 0.40 -15.11 -11.20
CA ARG A 295 -0.75 -16.00 -10.95
C ARG A 295 -1.93 -15.71 -11.85
N GLY A 296 -2.12 -14.46 -12.29
CA GLY A 296 -3.17 -14.06 -13.22
C GLY A 296 -2.89 -14.43 -14.67
N PHE A 297 -1.68 -14.95 -14.96
CA PHE A 297 -1.21 -15.31 -16.29
C PHE A 297 -0.74 -16.77 -16.37
N ALA A 298 -1.12 -17.60 -15.40
CA ALA A 298 -0.73 -19.00 -15.36
C ALA A 298 -1.13 -19.74 -16.65
N GLY A 299 -0.17 -20.44 -17.26
CA GLY A 299 -0.37 -21.17 -18.53
C GLY A 299 -0.36 -20.29 -19.80
N GLN A 300 -0.20 -18.97 -19.67
CA GLN A 300 -0.05 -18.05 -20.81
C GLN A 300 1.44 -17.82 -21.11
N ARG A 301 1.77 -17.67 -22.38
CA ARG A 301 3.11 -17.32 -22.85
C ARG A 301 3.01 -16.09 -23.74
N PHE A 302 3.98 -15.21 -23.61
CA PHE A 302 4.13 -14.00 -24.42
C PHE A 302 5.58 -13.90 -24.86
N ASP A 303 5.78 -13.48 -26.11
CA ASP A 303 7.14 -13.32 -26.67
C ASP A 303 7.91 -12.26 -25.90
N ASN A 304 9.17 -12.57 -25.59
CA ASN A 304 10.09 -11.69 -24.86
C ASN A 304 9.60 -11.25 -23.47
N VAL A 305 8.73 -12.04 -22.81
CA VAL A 305 8.24 -11.76 -21.44
C VAL A 305 8.75 -12.80 -20.47
N LYS A 306 9.34 -12.35 -19.36
CA LYS A 306 9.84 -13.19 -18.27
C LYS A 306 9.11 -12.89 -16.97
N PHE A 307 8.33 -13.85 -16.46
CA PHE A 307 7.73 -13.77 -15.12
C PHE A 307 8.74 -14.27 -14.09
N LEU A 308 9.29 -13.36 -13.30
CA LEU A 308 10.32 -13.66 -12.29
C LEU A 308 9.75 -14.03 -10.92
N GLY A 309 8.41 -13.92 -10.76
CA GLY A 309 7.78 -14.18 -9.48
C GLY A 309 8.03 -13.09 -8.43
N HIS A 310 7.80 -13.44 -7.17
CA HIS A 310 8.05 -12.51 -6.07
C HIS A 310 9.54 -12.49 -5.72
N LYS A 311 10.09 -11.28 -5.63
CA LYS A 311 11.45 -11.03 -5.15
C LYS A 311 11.37 -10.22 -3.85
N GLU A 312 12.18 -10.58 -2.87
CA GLU A 312 12.27 -9.85 -1.58
C GLU A 312 12.98 -8.50 -1.75
N ASN A 313 13.97 -8.45 -2.64
CA ASN A 313 14.66 -7.22 -3.05
C ASN A 313 14.50 -7.02 -4.57
N LEU A 314 14.09 -5.80 -4.94
CA LEU A 314 13.88 -5.39 -6.32
C LEU A 314 15.00 -4.47 -6.86
N ASP A 315 16.01 -4.17 -6.06
CA ASP A 315 17.04 -3.19 -6.43
C ASP A 315 17.78 -3.58 -7.69
N GLU A 316 18.15 -4.86 -7.85
CA GLU A 316 18.80 -5.37 -9.04
C GLU A 316 17.92 -5.25 -10.28
N GLU A 317 16.62 -5.55 -10.17
CA GLU A 317 15.68 -5.46 -11.29
C GLU A 317 15.44 -4.01 -11.71
N TYR A 318 15.28 -3.13 -10.74
CA TYR A 318 15.18 -1.70 -11.01
C TYR A 318 16.50 -1.17 -11.60
N ALA A 319 17.65 -1.56 -11.05
CA ALA A 319 18.96 -1.13 -11.55
C ALA A 319 19.14 -1.51 -13.03
N ALA A 320 18.83 -2.74 -13.39
CA ALA A 320 18.97 -3.27 -14.73
C ALA A 320 17.91 -2.76 -15.73
N ALA A 321 16.77 -2.26 -15.25
CA ALA A 321 15.71 -1.75 -16.12
C ALA A 321 16.11 -0.44 -16.82
N ALA A 322 16.01 -0.39 -18.14
CA ALA A 322 16.10 0.82 -18.93
C ALA A 322 14.82 1.66 -18.82
N VAL A 323 13.66 0.99 -18.77
CA VAL A 323 12.34 1.61 -18.66
C VAL A 323 11.49 0.83 -17.69
N VAL A 324 10.77 1.53 -16.81
CA VAL A 324 9.74 0.96 -15.94
C VAL A 324 8.37 1.30 -16.51
N ILE A 325 7.43 0.35 -16.42
CA ILE A 325 6.07 0.57 -16.91
C ILE A 325 5.03 0.42 -15.80
N ASN A 326 3.99 1.27 -15.85
CA ASN A 326 2.80 1.11 -15.01
C ASN A 326 1.53 1.31 -15.85
N PRO A 327 1.03 0.28 -16.55
CA PRO A 327 -0.15 0.33 -17.39
C PRO A 327 -1.46 0.22 -16.57
N ALA A 328 -1.63 1.07 -15.53
CA ALA A 328 -2.80 1.06 -14.67
C ALA A 328 -3.90 1.92 -15.29
N TRP A 329 -4.97 1.32 -15.81
CA TRP A 329 -6.13 2.03 -16.38
C TRP A 329 -7.30 2.16 -15.40
N ILE A 330 -7.24 1.41 -14.29
CA ILE A 330 -8.26 1.38 -13.23
C ILE A 330 -7.58 1.27 -11.85
N GLY A 331 -8.35 1.51 -10.80
CA GLY A 331 -7.94 1.38 -9.40
C GLY A 331 -7.75 2.73 -8.72
N THR A 332 -8.26 2.82 -7.50
CA THR A 332 -8.11 3.97 -6.58
C THR A 332 -6.73 3.98 -5.93
N GLY A 333 -6.42 5.07 -5.24
CA GLY A 333 -5.25 5.22 -4.38
C GLY A 333 -3.92 5.39 -5.12
N LEU A 334 -2.88 5.67 -4.36
CA LEU A 334 -1.51 5.84 -4.85
C LEU A 334 -0.95 4.55 -5.46
N LYS A 335 -0.22 4.69 -6.54
CA LYS A 335 0.45 3.56 -7.20
C LYS A 335 1.89 3.46 -6.72
N ILE A 336 2.12 2.64 -5.71
CA ILE A 336 3.46 2.46 -5.08
C ILE A 336 4.55 2.19 -6.12
N LYS A 337 4.27 1.40 -7.15
CA LYS A 337 5.23 1.12 -8.24
C LYS A 337 5.64 2.38 -9.05
N THR A 338 4.75 3.38 -9.14
CA THR A 338 5.09 4.69 -9.73
C THR A 338 6.05 5.45 -8.82
N ILE A 339 5.75 5.51 -7.51
CA ILE A 339 6.60 6.14 -6.50
C ILE A 339 7.97 5.46 -6.47
N GLU A 340 8.02 4.14 -6.50
CA GLU A 340 9.26 3.36 -6.52
C GLU A 340 10.10 3.66 -7.79
N ALA A 341 9.46 3.73 -8.95
CA ALA A 341 10.17 4.05 -10.19
C ALA A 341 10.77 5.46 -10.15
N LEU A 342 9.95 6.45 -9.77
CA LEU A 342 10.38 7.86 -9.69
C LEU A 342 11.50 8.06 -8.67
N SER A 343 11.37 7.47 -7.48
CA SER A 343 12.37 7.62 -6.41
C SER A 343 13.70 6.92 -6.70
N ARG A 344 13.68 5.93 -7.59
CA ARG A 344 14.90 5.28 -8.12
C ARG A 344 15.41 5.94 -9.41
N GLY A 345 14.84 7.07 -9.81
CA GLY A 345 15.24 7.77 -11.03
C GLY A 345 15.05 6.95 -12.28
N LYS A 346 14.05 6.07 -12.33
CA LYS A 346 13.81 5.24 -13.52
C LYS A 346 12.89 5.95 -14.50
N PRO A 347 13.27 5.98 -15.80
CA PRO A 347 12.36 6.40 -16.85
C PRO A 347 11.06 5.59 -16.76
N LEU A 348 9.94 6.28 -16.59
CA LEU A 348 8.63 5.67 -16.34
C LEU A 348 7.69 5.99 -17.50
N VAL A 349 7.03 4.95 -18.01
CA VAL A 349 5.84 5.09 -18.87
C VAL A 349 4.63 4.63 -18.08
N THR A 350 3.64 5.50 -17.98
CA THR A 350 2.43 5.24 -17.18
C THR A 350 1.20 5.84 -17.85
N THR A 351 0.04 5.67 -17.24
CA THR A 351 -1.25 6.26 -17.67
C THR A 351 -1.64 7.40 -16.75
N PRO A 352 -2.64 8.23 -17.09
CA PRO A 352 -3.19 9.22 -16.17
C PRO A 352 -3.61 8.59 -14.83
N LYS A 353 -4.18 7.38 -14.86
CA LYS A 353 -4.55 6.62 -13.65
C LYS A 353 -3.33 6.11 -12.89
N GLY A 354 -2.26 5.79 -13.59
CA GLY A 354 -1.02 5.27 -12.99
C GLY A 354 -0.20 6.33 -12.23
N ILE A 355 -0.41 7.63 -12.51
CA ILE A 355 0.25 8.76 -11.85
C ILE A 355 -0.71 9.54 -10.93
N GLU A 356 -1.99 9.16 -10.93
CA GLU A 356 -3.02 9.79 -10.10
C GLU A 356 -2.60 9.87 -8.63
N GLY A 357 -2.89 11.01 -8.00
CA GLY A 357 -2.62 11.27 -6.57
C GLY A 357 -1.24 11.81 -6.27
N LEU A 358 -0.33 11.84 -7.23
CA LEU A 358 0.94 12.55 -7.10
C LEU A 358 0.78 14.05 -7.42
N PRO A 359 1.66 14.93 -6.89
CA PRO A 359 1.73 16.33 -7.30
C PRO A 359 1.82 16.49 -8.82
N ARG A 360 1.27 17.59 -9.35
CA ARG A 360 1.18 17.83 -10.82
C ARG A 360 2.55 17.79 -11.51
N GLU A 361 3.60 18.16 -10.80
CA GLU A 361 4.99 18.15 -11.24
C GLU A 361 5.48 16.75 -11.62
N ALA A 362 4.85 15.70 -11.07
CA ALA A 362 5.12 14.31 -11.45
C ALA A 362 4.89 14.07 -12.97
N GLY A 363 4.00 14.84 -13.59
CA GLY A 363 3.74 14.77 -15.02
C GLY A 363 4.94 15.10 -15.90
N GLN A 364 5.92 15.85 -15.38
CA GLN A 364 7.17 16.16 -16.08
C GLN A 364 8.26 15.09 -15.83
N SER A 365 7.97 14.12 -14.99
CA SER A 365 8.92 13.09 -14.54
C SER A 365 8.58 11.69 -15.03
N ALA A 366 7.54 11.57 -15.88
CA ALA A 366 7.08 10.34 -16.50
C ALA A 366 6.48 10.63 -17.88
N PHE A 367 6.51 9.65 -18.80
CA PHE A 367 5.65 9.68 -19.97
C PHE A 367 4.26 9.21 -19.60
N ILE A 368 3.25 10.07 -19.78
CA ILE A 368 1.85 9.76 -19.51
C ILE A 368 1.17 9.43 -20.84
N ALA A 369 0.77 8.18 -21.00
CA ALA A 369 0.11 7.67 -22.19
C ALA A 369 -1.41 7.65 -22.03
N GLU A 370 -2.13 8.28 -22.93
CA GLU A 370 -3.59 8.37 -22.91
C GLU A 370 -4.27 7.13 -23.53
N ASP A 371 -3.52 6.36 -24.34
CA ASP A 371 -4.00 5.14 -25.00
C ASP A 371 -2.88 4.11 -25.19
N ASP A 372 -3.22 2.97 -25.78
CA ASP A 372 -2.29 1.85 -25.98
C ASP A 372 -1.18 2.18 -27.01
N GLN A 373 -1.49 3.01 -28.03
CA GLN A 373 -0.52 3.40 -29.04
C GLN A 373 0.49 4.39 -28.44
N ASN A 374 0.03 5.42 -27.76
CA ASN A 374 0.91 6.37 -27.06
C ASN A 374 1.79 5.64 -26.02
N PHE A 375 1.28 4.58 -25.42
CA PHE A 375 2.04 3.78 -24.45
C PHE A 375 3.20 3.02 -25.16
N ALA A 376 2.92 2.40 -26.30
CA ALA A 376 3.95 1.74 -27.12
C ALA A 376 4.99 2.75 -27.63
N ASP A 377 4.54 3.88 -28.20
CA ASP A 377 5.43 4.90 -28.77
C ASP A 377 6.37 5.50 -27.72
N ALA A 378 5.86 5.77 -26.51
CA ALA A 378 6.67 6.25 -25.40
C ALA A 378 7.75 5.24 -24.99
N ILE A 379 7.42 3.94 -24.93
CA ILE A 379 8.41 2.88 -24.68
C ILE A 379 9.45 2.85 -25.78
N ILE A 380 9.04 2.79 -27.06
CA ILE A 380 9.92 2.73 -28.21
C ILE A 380 10.91 3.91 -28.19
N ARG A 381 10.39 5.11 -27.98
CA ARG A 381 11.21 6.31 -27.83
C ARG A 381 12.24 6.16 -26.72
N LEU A 382 11.83 5.77 -25.52
CA LEU A 382 12.75 5.60 -24.40
C LEU A 382 13.75 4.46 -24.61
N MET A 383 13.43 3.44 -25.41
CA MET A 383 14.34 2.33 -25.72
C MET A 383 15.40 2.73 -26.75
N THR A 384 15.06 3.61 -27.69
CA THR A 384 15.94 4.01 -28.81
C THR A 384 16.69 5.31 -28.53
N ASP A 385 16.19 6.18 -27.65
CA ASP A 385 16.77 7.50 -27.35
C ASP A 385 17.32 7.54 -25.90
N SER A 386 18.64 7.44 -25.80
CA SER A 386 19.34 7.47 -24.50
C SER A 386 19.29 8.84 -23.81
N GLU A 387 19.22 9.94 -24.58
CA GLU A 387 19.14 11.30 -24.06
C GLU A 387 17.79 11.56 -23.40
N SER A 388 16.69 11.15 -24.05
CA SER A 388 15.35 11.16 -23.48
C SER A 388 15.29 10.35 -22.18
N ARG A 389 15.91 9.16 -22.14
CA ARG A 389 15.99 8.35 -20.90
C ARG A 389 16.70 9.09 -19.77
N GLN A 390 17.87 9.67 -20.05
CA GLN A 390 18.66 10.38 -19.04
C GLN A 390 17.94 11.64 -18.51
N THR A 391 17.29 12.37 -19.41
CA THR A 391 16.54 13.56 -19.06
C THR A 391 15.36 13.19 -18.12
N LEU A 392 14.60 12.17 -18.48
CA LEU A 392 13.47 11.72 -17.67
C LEU A 392 13.94 11.15 -16.31
N SER A 393 15.06 10.43 -16.29
CA SER A 393 15.69 9.93 -15.07
C SER A 393 16.07 11.04 -14.09
N ARG A 394 16.71 12.11 -14.60
CA ARG A 394 17.05 13.29 -13.79
C ARG A 394 15.81 14.01 -13.24
N SER A 395 14.79 14.17 -14.08
CA SER A 395 13.51 14.77 -13.68
C SER A 395 12.82 13.94 -12.59
N ALA A 396 12.80 12.61 -12.73
CA ALA A 396 12.24 11.70 -11.74
C ALA A 396 12.94 11.81 -10.37
N LEU A 397 14.28 11.84 -10.36
CA LEU A 397 15.05 12.01 -9.11
C LEU A 397 14.81 13.37 -8.46
N ALA A 398 14.79 14.45 -9.25
CA ALA A 398 14.51 15.80 -8.74
C ALA A 398 13.11 15.89 -8.13
N PHE A 399 12.10 15.37 -8.81
CA PHE A 399 10.74 15.28 -8.29
C PHE A 399 10.68 14.48 -6.98
N ALA A 400 11.26 13.28 -6.97
CA ALA A 400 11.25 12.43 -5.80
C ALA A 400 11.97 13.07 -4.60
N GLY A 401 13.11 13.71 -4.82
CA GLY A 401 13.87 14.44 -3.78
C GLY A 401 13.09 15.59 -3.17
N THR A 402 12.21 16.23 -3.95
CA THR A 402 11.39 17.35 -3.49
C THR A 402 10.07 16.89 -2.83
N HIS A 403 9.41 15.88 -3.36
CA HIS A 403 8.03 15.54 -2.99
C HIS A 403 7.85 14.19 -2.28
N LEU A 404 8.81 13.26 -2.44
CA LEU A 404 8.63 11.88 -1.95
C LEU A 404 9.55 11.51 -0.79
N THR A 405 10.23 12.48 -0.16
CA THR A 405 11.01 12.18 1.05
C THR A 405 10.09 11.93 2.24
N LYS A 406 10.49 11.07 3.17
CA LYS A 406 9.75 10.81 4.42
C LYS A 406 9.37 12.11 5.14
N ARG A 407 10.30 13.08 5.19
CA ARG A 407 10.08 14.38 5.84
C ARG A 407 8.89 15.12 5.23
N VAL A 408 8.80 15.18 3.90
CA VAL A 408 7.72 15.90 3.20
C VAL A 408 6.40 15.13 3.30
N VAL A 409 6.43 13.83 3.07
CA VAL A 409 5.22 12.99 3.05
C VAL A 409 4.53 12.92 4.41
N TYR A 410 5.29 12.88 5.50
CA TYR A 410 4.75 12.73 6.87
C TYR A 410 4.67 14.05 7.65
N ASP A 411 4.98 15.19 7.04
CA ASP A 411 5.02 16.50 7.70
C ASP A 411 3.69 16.85 8.39
N GLU A 412 2.56 16.73 7.67
CA GLU A 412 1.24 17.03 8.24
C GLU A 412 0.90 16.14 9.44
N LEU A 413 1.27 14.86 9.42
CA LEU A 413 1.05 13.94 10.53
C LEU A 413 1.83 14.38 11.77
N PHE A 414 3.12 14.69 11.62
CA PHE A 414 3.93 15.09 12.75
C PHE A 414 3.53 16.46 13.29
N GLN A 415 3.23 17.42 12.45
CA GLN A 415 2.69 18.71 12.88
C GLN A 415 1.39 18.56 13.67
N PHE A 416 0.51 17.64 13.25
CA PHE A 416 -0.73 17.37 13.98
C PHE A 416 -0.45 16.75 15.34
N LEU A 417 0.37 15.70 15.41
CA LEU A 417 0.70 15.00 16.64
C LEU A 417 1.42 15.91 17.66
N ASP A 418 2.26 16.84 17.20
CA ASP A 418 2.99 17.76 18.07
C ASP A 418 2.07 18.88 18.61
N ARG A 419 1.19 19.46 17.78
CA ARG A 419 0.25 20.51 18.20
C ARG A 419 -0.78 20.02 19.22
N THR A 420 -1.33 18.84 19.00
CA THR A 420 -2.38 18.28 19.88
C THR A 420 -1.84 17.97 21.28
N ARG A 421 -0.56 17.67 21.41
CA ARG A 421 0.11 17.50 22.69
C ARG A 421 0.16 18.81 23.51
N CYS A 422 0.48 19.93 22.88
CA CYS A 422 0.57 21.22 23.58
C CYS A 422 -0.77 21.63 24.19
N GLN A 423 -1.89 21.21 23.57
CA GLN A 423 -3.25 21.49 24.07
C GLN A 423 -3.69 20.58 25.23
N ASN A 424 -3.14 19.38 25.35
CA ASN A 424 -3.50 18.44 26.43
C ASN A 424 -2.63 18.60 27.71
N VAL A 425 -1.60 19.45 27.68
CA VAL A 425 -0.68 19.72 28.80
C VAL A 425 -1.06 21.02 29.53
N THR A 426 -1.95 21.82 28.95
CA THR A 426 -2.53 23.03 29.57
C THR A 426 -3.89 22.72 30.17
#